data_56f8319e74916b5c58d462a115a0188c
#
_entry.id   56f8319e74916b5c58d462a115a0188c
#
_cell.length_a   1.000
_cell.length_b   1.000
_cell.length_c   1.000
_cell.angle_alpha   90.00
_cell.angle_beta   90.00
_cell.angle_gamma   90.00
#
_symmetry.space_group_name_H-M   'P 1'
#
loop_
_entity.id
_entity.type
_entity.pdbx_description
1 polymer ?
#
loop_
_entity_poly.entity_id
_entity_poly.type
_entity_poly.pdbx_seq_one_letter_code
_entity_poly.pdbx_strand_id
1 'polypeptide(L)'
;DGALNILDVVSIVDIILSPQVSIQINSGTSYGECWGYCVFELELDNSNALFTSSSWGNWYDEFLDLLLEDNLSQEEWQQLVDRIDFEYFQSLDDVYGCPDCADGGAEFIEIIYEGVTKQVTFEAYTEIDGIQELTILLRDLRAEYWNQINENQECSIMPEVGPCDGICTTYYYNQDSNECEEFIFGCCGPEAFDTMQGCIDSCE
;
A
#
# COMPACT_ATOMS: atom_id res chain seq x y z
N ASP A 1 14.17 17.60 -36.81
CA ASP A 1 13.25 17.99 -37.92
C ASP A 1 11.92 17.20 -37.91
N GLY A 2 11.69 16.28 -36.93
CA GLY A 2 10.42 15.60 -36.71
C GLY A 2 10.00 14.54 -37.74
N ALA A 3 10.90 14.15 -38.63
CA ALA A 3 10.65 13.08 -39.58
C ALA A 3 11.16 11.75 -39.05
N LEU A 4 10.28 10.76 -38.89
CA LEU A 4 10.67 9.39 -38.60
C LEU A 4 11.57 8.84 -39.70
N ASN A 5 12.73 8.36 -39.35
CA ASN A 5 13.66 7.71 -40.25
C ASN A 5 13.77 6.20 -39.95
N ILE A 6 14.50 5.46 -40.77
CA ILE A 6 14.61 4.00 -40.63
C ILE A 6 15.30 3.58 -39.32
N LEU A 7 16.16 4.43 -38.76
CA LEU A 7 16.82 4.16 -37.48
C LEU A 7 15.85 4.29 -36.32
N ASP A 8 14.92 5.26 -36.40
CA ASP A 8 13.86 5.41 -35.40
C ASP A 8 12.94 4.18 -35.40
N VAL A 9 12.60 3.68 -36.60
CA VAL A 9 11.80 2.46 -36.74
C VAL A 9 12.55 1.23 -36.20
N VAL A 10 13.83 1.10 -36.49
CA VAL A 10 14.66 -0.01 -35.98
C VAL A 10 14.75 0.07 -34.45
N SER A 11 14.97 1.25 -33.88
CA SER A 11 15.02 1.43 -32.43
C SER A 11 13.70 1.07 -31.75
N ILE A 12 12.55 1.46 -32.36
CA ILE A 12 11.23 1.09 -31.84
C ILE A 12 11.01 -0.42 -31.93
N VAL A 13 11.44 -1.06 -33.03
CA VAL A 13 11.31 -2.52 -33.20
C VAL A 13 12.21 -3.24 -32.21
N ASP A 14 13.43 -2.77 -31.97
CA ASP A 14 14.33 -3.36 -30.96
C ASP A 14 13.74 -3.26 -29.54
N ILE A 15 13.09 -2.15 -29.19
CA ILE A 15 12.39 -1.98 -27.92
C ILE A 15 11.21 -2.96 -27.81
N ILE A 16 10.42 -3.13 -28.88
CA ILE A 16 9.26 -4.03 -28.91
C ILE A 16 9.67 -5.51 -28.90
N LEU A 17 10.80 -5.86 -29.53
CA LEU A 17 11.27 -7.23 -29.66
C LEU A 17 12.27 -7.63 -28.56
N SER A 18 12.75 -6.67 -27.76
CA SER A 18 13.54 -7.01 -26.58
C SER A 18 12.67 -7.86 -25.63
N PRO A 19 13.15 -9.03 -25.18
CA PRO A 19 12.43 -9.77 -24.17
C PRO A 19 12.21 -8.84 -22.98
N GLN A 20 10.95 -8.54 -22.68
CA GLN A 20 10.62 -7.76 -21.49
C GLN A 20 11.02 -8.65 -20.31
N VAL A 21 12.04 -8.23 -19.59
CA VAL A 21 12.43 -8.88 -18.35
C VAL A 21 11.26 -8.81 -17.39
N SER A 22 10.72 -9.98 -17.03
CA SER A 22 9.62 -10.06 -16.09
C SER A 22 10.16 -9.90 -14.68
N ILE A 23 9.82 -8.79 -14.04
CA ILE A 23 10.12 -8.54 -12.63
C ILE A 23 8.79 -8.36 -11.90
N GLN A 24 8.63 -9.01 -10.75
CA GLN A 24 7.60 -8.72 -9.75
C GLN A 24 8.29 -8.51 -8.41
N ILE A 25 7.75 -7.60 -7.62
CA ILE A 25 8.23 -7.29 -6.28
C ILE A 25 7.05 -7.45 -5.34
N ASN A 26 7.14 -8.38 -4.40
CA ASN A 26 6.16 -8.54 -3.34
C ASN A 26 6.83 -8.15 -2.03
N SER A 27 6.09 -7.46 -1.18
CA SER A 27 6.61 -6.96 0.10
C SER A 27 5.48 -6.94 1.11
N GLY A 28 5.78 -7.28 2.34
CA GLY A 28 4.76 -7.24 3.37
C GLY A 28 5.32 -7.10 4.77
N THR A 29 4.41 -6.74 5.67
CA THR A 29 4.65 -6.63 7.11
C THR A 29 3.52 -7.33 7.84
N SER A 30 3.84 -8.09 8.87
CA SER A 30 2.86 -8.72 9.74
C SER A 30 3.22 -8.54 11.20
N TYR A 31 2.22 -8.38 12.06
CA TYR A 31 2.39 -8.22 13.51
C TYR A 31 1.59 -9.29 14.23
N GLY A 32 2.25 -10.08 15.11
CA GLY A 32 1.59 -11.01 16.02
C GLY A 32 0.74 -10.27 17.06
N GLU A 33 -0.15 -10.98 17.74
CA GLU A 33 -1.05 -10.46 18.81
C GLU A 33 -1.63 -9.05 18.58
N CYS A 34 -1.98 -8.74 17.33
CA CYS A 34 -2.54 -7.47 16.91
C CYS A 34 -4.05 -7.58 16.79
N TRP A 35 -4.77 -6.50 17.11
CA TRP A 35 -6.20 -6.36 16.89
C TRP A 35 -6.45 -5.46 15.68
N GLY A 36 -7.29 -5.92 14.76
CA GLY A 36 -7.60 -5.19 13.54
C GLY A 36 -6.73 -5.63 12.36
N TYR A 37 -6.33 -4.68 11.55
CA TYR A 37 -5.49 -4.94 10.39
C TYR A 37 -4.03 -5.10 10.80
N CYS A 38 -3.51 -6.29 10.66
CA CYS A 38 -2.21 -6.71 11.19
C CYS A 38 -1.25 -7.22 10.11
N VAL A 39 -1.75 -7.45 8.91
CA VAL A 39 -0.98 -7.91 7.77
C VAL A 39 -1.16 -6.90 6.63
N PHE A 40 -0.06 -6.44 6.10
CA PHE A 40 0.00 -5.47 5.02
C PHE A 40 0.87 -6.03 3.91
N GLU A 41 0.31 -6.25 2.74
CA GLU A 41 1.01 -6.83 1.60
C GLU A 41 0.92 -5.89 0.40
N LEU A 42 1.98 -5.83 -0.37
CA LEU A 42 2.09 -5.02 -1.58
C LEU A 42 2.70 -5.88 -2.69
N GLU A 43 1.94 -6.05 -3.76
CA GLU A 43 2.36 -6.74 -4.96
C GLU A 43 2.53 -5.71 -6.08
N LEU A 44 3.70 -5.69 -6.70
CA LEU A 44 4.09 -4.71 -7.71
C LEU A 44 4.56 -5.42 -9.00
N ASP A 45 4.08 -4.93 -10.12
CA ASP A 45 4.63 -5.24 -11.44
C ASP A 45 4.90 -3.94 -12.23
N ASN A 46 5.29 -4.04 -13.49
CA ASN A 46 5.68 -2.90 -14.30
C ASN A 46 4.54 -1.90 -14.62
N SER A 47 3.34 -2.13 -14.16
CA SER A 47 2.16 -1.32 -14.47
C SER A 47 1.15 -1.22 -13.33
N ASN A 48 1.21 -2.13 -12.36
CA ASN A 48 0.18 -2.23 -11.33
C ASN A 48 0.81 -2.34 -9.94
N ALA A 49 0.10 -1.80 -8.97
CA ALA A 49 0.28 -2.05 -7.56
C ALA A 49 -1.02 -2.61 -6.98
N LEU A 50 -0.93 -3.69 -6.22
CA LEU A 50 -2.02 -4.22 -5.43
C LEU A 50 -1.59 -4.20 -3.97
N PHE A 51 -2.25 -3.37 -3.18
CA PHE A 51 -2.08 -3.34 -1.73
C PHE A 51 -3.22 -4.07 -1.05
N THR A 52 -2.89 -4.95 -0.11
CA THR A 52 -3.86 -5.70 0.69
C THR A 52 -3.59 -5.47 2.17
N SER A 53 -4.63 -5.15 2.93
CA SER A 53 -4.58 -5.13 4.38
C SER A 53 -5.57 -6.13 4.94
N SER A 54 -5.11 -7.02 5.81
CA SER A 54 -5.91 -8.10 6.38
C SER A 54 -5.70 -8.27 7.88
N SER A 55 -6.62 -8.97 8.53
CA SER A 55 -6.51 -9.35 9.94
C SER A 55 -5.96 -10.76 10.09
N TRP A 56 -5.45 -11.09 11.29
CA TRP A 56 -5.09 -12.46 11.64
C TRP A 56 -6.33 -13.35 11.77
N GLY A 57 -6.55 -14.18 10.74
CA GLY A 57 -7.52 -15.28 10.77
C GLY A 57 -8.98 -14.84 10.86
N ASN A 58 -9.88 -15.80 10.63
CA ASN A 58 -11.33 -15.63 10.65
C ASN A 58 -11.93 -15.48 12.06
N TRP A 59 -11.22 -14.90 12.99
CA TRP A 59 -11.71 -14.76 14.36
C TRP A 59 -12.81 -13.72 14.50
N TYR A 60 -12.84 -12.78 13.53
CA TYR A 60 -13.83 -11.71 13.54
C TYR A 60 -14.25 -11.39 12.10
N ASP A 61 -15.51 -11.65 11.77
CA ASP A 61 -16.14 -11.18 10.53
C ASP A 61 -16.16 -9.63 10.43
N GLU A 62 -15.57 -8.93 11.40
CA GLU A 62 -15.56 -7.47 11.50
C GLU A 62 -14.46 -6.82 10.63
N PHE A 63 -13.38 -7.54 10.33
CA PHE A 63 -12.26 -7.01 9.54
C PHE A 63 -12.13 -7.78 8.22
N LEU A 64 -12.90 -7.34 7.24
CA LEU A 64 -12.75 -7.84 5.86
C LEU A 64 -11.46 -7.31 5.25
N ASP A 65 -10.84 -8.09 4.37
CA ASP A 65 -9.67 -7.65 3.65
C ASP A 65 -9.96 -6.37 2.88
N LEU A 66 -9.08 -5.40 3.02
CA LEU A 66 -9.11 -4.15 2.28
C LEU A 66 -8.13 -4.24 1.13
N LEU A 67 -8.58 -3.87 -0.05
CA LEU A 67 -7.81 -3.93 -1.29
C LEU A 67 -7.76 -2.54 -1.92
N LEU A 68 -6.57 -2.14 -2.36
CA LEU A 68 -6.37 -0.95 -3.18
C LEU A 68 -5.54 -1.35 -4.40
N GLU A 69 -6.13 -1.16 -5.58
CA GLU A 69 -5.45 -1.32 -6.87
C GLU A 69 -5.06 0.06 -7.40
N ASP A 70 -3.82 0.21 -7.81
CA ASP A 70 -3.30 1.43 -8.41
C ASP A 70 -2.45 1.13 -9.64
N ASN A 71 -2.24 2.15 -10.48
CA ASN A 71 -1.41 2.03 -11.66
C ASN A 71 -0.07 2.72 -11.41
N LEU A 72 1.01 1.95 -11.46
CA LEU A 72 2.35 2.51 -11.40
C LEU A 72 2.71 3.22 -12.70
N SER A 73 3.22 4.42 -12.58
CA SER A 73 3.88 5.08 -13.70
C SER A 73 5.20 4.38 -14.04
N GLN A 74 5.64 4.54 -15.28
CA GLN A 74 6.94 3.98 -15.72
C GLN A 74 8.11 4.56 -14.90
N GLU A 75 7.99 5.79 -14.39
CA GLU A 75 9.02 6.42 -13.56
C GLU A 75 9.07 5.81 -12.15
N GLU A 76 7.94 5.58 -11.52
CA GLU A 76 7.85 4.93 -10.21
C GLU A 76 8.37 3.49 -10.27
N TRP A 77 7.94 2.74 -11.28
CA TRP A 77 8.45 1.38 -11.50
C TRP A 77 9.97 1.37 -11.69
N GLN A 78 10.51 2.28 -12.50
CA GLN A 78 11.95 2.35 -12.76
C GLN A 78 12.74 2.69 -11.48
N GLN A 79 12.20 3.55 -10.61
CA GLN A 79 12.81 3.87 -9.32
C GLN A 79 12.91 2.64 -8.41
N LEU A 80 11.94 1.73 -8.45
CA LEU A 80 11.98 0.46 -7.73
C LEU A 80 13.05 -0.47 -8.31
N VAL A 81 13.01 -0.69 -9.62
CA VAL A 81 13.91 -1.61 -10.33
C VAL A 81 15.37 -1.17 -10.22
N ASP A 82 15.66 0.12 -10.29
CA ASP A 82 17.02 0.68 -10.18
C ASP A 82 17.68 0.41 -8.81
N ARG A 83 16.88 0.06 -7.79
CA ARG A 83 17.38 -0.31 -6.45
C ARG A 83 17.62 -1.80 -6.26
N ILE A 84 17.35 -2.60 -7.29
CA ILE A 84 17.48 -4.05 -7.23
C ILE A 84 18.79 -4.46 -7.90
N ASP A 85 19.76 -4.91 -7.09
CA ASP A 85 20.83 -5.78 -7.57
C ASP A 85 20.38 -7.23 -7.33
N PHE A 86 19.81 -7.86 -8.36
CA PHE A 86 19.21 -9.18 -8.23
C PHE A 86 20.25 -10.27 -7.88
N GLU A 87 21.48 -10.18 -8.39
CA GLU A 87 22.54 -11.12 -8.05
C GLU A 87 22.91 -11.00 -6.57
N TYR A 88 23.02 -9.78 -6.06
CA TYR A 88 23.25 -9.54 -4.64
C TYR A 88 22.06 -10.01 -3.81
N PHE A 89 20.81 -9.67 -4.19
CA PHE A 89 19.61 -10.07 -3.49
C PHE A 89 19.47 -11.59 -3.38
N GLN A 90 19.80 -12.32 -4.44
CA GLN A 90 19.85 -13.79 -4.41
C GLN A 90 20.89 -14.36 -3.44
N SER A 91 21.96 -13.64 -3.15
CA SER A 91 23.04 -14.07 -2.26
C SER A 91 22.69 -13.88 -0.77
N LEU A 92 21.64 -13.14 -0.46
CA LEU A 92 21.19 -12.89 0.92
C LEU A 92 20.69 -14.18 1.57
N ASP A 93 20.83 -14.26 2.88
CA ASP A 93 20.17 -15.31 3.68
C ASP A 93 18.64 -15.17 3.59
N ASP A 94 17.91 -16.26 3.73
CA ASP A 94 16.45 -16.26 3.65
C ASP A 94 15.81 -15.60 4.88
N VAL A 95 16.54 -15.55 6.02
CA VAL A 95 16.03 -14.99 7.28
C VAL A 95 17.10 -14.17 7.99
N TYR A 96 16.73 -12.97 8.42
CA TYR A 96 17.56 -12.09 9.25
C TYR A 96 16.89 -11.77 10.59
N GLY A 97 17.64 -11.85 11.68
CA GLY A 97 17.15 -11.62 13.03
C GLY A 97 16.18 -12.71 13.49
N CYS A 98 15.13 -12.31 14.15
CA CYS A 98 14.09 -13.20 14.68
C CYS A 98 12.70 -12.64 14.29
N PRO A 99 12.26 -12.82 13.03
CA PRO A 99 10.97 -12.32 12.58
C PRO A 99 9.84 -12.76 13.50
N ASP A 100 9.00 -11.81 13.88
CA ASP A 100 7.85 -11.99 14.77
C ASP A 100 8.18 -12.54 16.20
N CYS A 101 9.45 -12.49 16.61
CA CYS A 101 9.81 -12.86 17.99
C CYS A 101 9.24 -11.85 18.98
N ALA A 102 8.55 -12.37 20.02
CA ALA A 102 7.91 -11.56 21.05
C ALA A 102 6.94 -10.49 20.46
N ASP A 103 6.20 -10.88 19.44
CA ASP A 103 5.21 -10.03 18.74
C ASP A 103 5.81 -8.74 18.13
N GLY A 104 7.12 -8.78 17.85
CA GLY A 104 7.87 -7.65 17.27
C GLY A 104 7.57 -7.36 15.81
N GLY A 105 6.85 -8.27 15.15
CA GLY A 105 6.52 -8.22 13.75
C GLY A 105 7.58 -8.82 12.83
N ALA A 106 7.12 -9.22 11.67
CA ALA A 106 7.94 -9.72 10.57
C ALA A 106 7.74 -8.85 9.34
N GLU A 107 8.77 -8.75 8.52
CA GLU A 107 8.74 -8.08 7.23
C GLU A 107 9.38 -8.97 6.18
N PHE A 108 8.91 -8.93 4.96
CA PHE A 108 9.53 -9.67 3.86
C PHE A 108 9.62 -8.83 2.59
N ILE A 109 10.58 -9.19 1.76
CA ILE A 109 10.68 -8.76 0.36
C ILE A 109 10.89 -10.02 -0.47
N GLU A 110 10.04 -10.20 -1.47
CA GLU A 110 10.18 -11.25 -2.48
C GLU A 110 10.37 -10.60 -3.85
N ILE A 111 11.36 -11.07 -4.59
CA ILE A 111 11.60 -10.63 -5.96
C ILE A 111 11.51 -11.85 -6.87
N ILE A 112 10.65 -11.73 -7.87
CA ILE A 112 10.53 -12.70 -8.97
C ILE A 112 11.17 -12.07 -10.20
N TYR A 113 12.28 -12.64 -10.64
CA TYR A 113 13.04 -12.17 -11.79
C TYR A 113 13.20 -13.30 -12.80
N GLU A 114 12.65 -13.13 -14.01
CA GLU A 114 12.67 -14.16 -15.08
C GLU A 114 12.20 -15.54 -14.59
N GLY A 115 11.23 -15.59 -13.70
CA GLY A 115 10.68 -16.81 -13.13
C GLY A 115 11.51 -17.43 -11.99
N VAL A 116 12.59 -16.78 -11.57
CA VAL A 116 13.36 -17.16 -10.39
C VAL A 116 12.89 -16.33 -9.22
N THR A 117 12.43 -16.98 -8.16
CA THR A 117 11.91 -16.34 -6.94
C THR A 117 12.96 -16.39 -5.83
N LYS A 118 13.15 -15.27 -5.16
CA LYS A 118 13.90 -15.16 -3.91
C LYS A 118 13.11 -14.31 -2.93
N GLN A 119 12.94 -14.84 -1.71
CA GLN A 119 12.35 -14.11 -0.59
C GLN A 119 13.37 -13.96 0.53
N VAL A 120 13.39 -12.80 1.16
CA VAL A 120 14.15 -12.47 2.36
C VAL A 120 13.16 -12.01 3.42
N THR A 121 13.16 -12.66 4.58
CA THR A 121 12.28 -12.33 5.72
C THR A 121 13.11 -11.82 6.89
N PHE A 122 12.66 -10.79 7.57
CA PHE A 122 13.43 -10.15 8.65
C PHE A 122 12.50 -9.53 9.71
N GLU A 123 13.07 -9.20 10.87
CA GLU A 123 12.35 -8.45 11.90
C GLU A 123 11.85 -7.13 11.35
N ALA A 124 10.61 -6.77 11.65
CA ALA A 124 10.04 -5.51 11.20
C ALA A 124 10.93 -4.32 11.61
N TYR A 125 11.05 -3.35 10.71
CA TYR A 125 11.88 -2.14 10.85
C TYR A 125 13.40 -2.39 10.93
N THR A 126 13.88 -3.61 10.76
CA THR A 126 15.32 -3.90 10.65
C THR A 126 15.85 -3.43 9.30
N GLU A 127 17.09 -2.96 9.28
CA GLU A 127 17.83 -2.63 8.06
C GLU A 127 18.73 -3.81 7.67
N ILE A 128 18.73 -4.16 6.39
CA ILE A 128 19.61 -5.18 5.82
C ILE A 128 20.57 -4.50 4.86
N ASP A 129 21.86 -4.71 5.07
CA ASP A 129 22.90 -4.13 4.22
C ASP A 129 22.64 -4.44 2.75
N GLY A 130 22.78 -3.43 1.90
CA GLY A 130 22.66 -3.51 0.46
C GLY A 130 21.23 -3.47 -0.11
N ILE A 131 20.19 -3.54 0.73
CA ILE A 131 18.78 -3.39 0.30
C ILE A 131 18.00 -2.32 1.07
N GLN A 132 18.69 -1.48 1.84
CA GLN A 132 18.06 -0.46 2.70
C GLN A 132 17.18 0.49 1.89
N GLU A 133 17.66 0.99 0.75
CA GLU A 133 16.92 1.96 -0.07
C GLU A 133 15.65 1.34 -0.66
N LEU A 134 15.71 0.07 -1.10
CA LEU A 134 14.53 -0.66 -1.56
C LEU A 134 13.54 -0.87 -0.41
N THR A 135 14.03 -1.30 0.76
CA THR A 135 13.19 -1.55 1.94
C THR A 135 12.45 -0.30 2.38
N ILE A 136 13.14 0.85 2.44
CA ILE A 136 12.53 2.14 2.80
C ILE A 136 11.44 2.50 1.80
N LEU A 137 11.73 2.43 0.50
CA LEU A 137 10.76 2.77 -0.54
C LEU A 137 9.50 1.88 -0.48
N LEU A 138 9.67 0.58 -0.26
CA LEU A 138 8.53 -0.33 -0.12
C LEU A 138 7.71 -0.07 1.15
N ARG A 139 8.35 0.32 2.25
CA ARG A 139 7.66 0.75 3.48
C ARG A 139 6.85 2.02 3.25
N ASP A 140 7.45 3.01 2.58
CA ASP A 140 6.80 4.29 2.28
C ASP A 140 5.57 4.07 1.39
N LEU A 141 5.67 3.23 0.36
CA LEU A 141 4.53 2.87 -0.50
C LEU A 141 3.42 2.16 0.27
N ARG A 142 3.75 1.19 1.14
CA ARG A 142 2.73 0.52 1.98
C ARG A 142 2.04 1.50 2.93
N ALA A 143 2.80 2.43 3.51
CA ALA A 143 2.25 3.46 4.39
C ALA A 143 1.35 4.44 3.62
N GLU A 144 1.73 4.82 2.41
CA GLU A 144 0.94 5.68 1.54
C GLU A 144 -0.39 5.02 1.16
N TYR A 145 -0.38 3.77 0.69
CA TYR A 145 -1.61 3.04 0.34
C TYR A 145 -2.50 2.78 1.56
N TRP A 146 -1.91 2.50 2.72
CA TRP A 146 -2.68 2.39 3.96
C TRP A 146 -3.38 3.69 4.34
N ASN A 147 -2.70 4.83 4.19
CA ASN A 147 -3.30 6.13 4.44
C ASN A 147 -4.43 6.44 3.45
N GLN A 148 -4.26 6.13 2.16
CA GLN A 148 -5.31 6.29 1.15
C GLN A 148 -6.56 5.45 1.47
N ILE A 149 -6.40 4.21 1.94
CA ILE A 149 -7.53 3.37 2.35
C ILE A 149 -8.26 3.99 3.56
N ASN A 150 -7.50 4.47 4.57
CA ASN A 150 -8.10 5.08 5.76
C ASN A 150 -8.84 6.38 5.42
N GLU A 151 -8.26 7.24 4.61
CA GLU A 151 -8.91 8.45 4.12
C GLU A 151 -10.21 8.12 3.36
N ASN A 152 -10.19 7.14 2.47
CA ASN A 152 -11.38 6.69 1.75
C ASN A 152 -12.44 6.10 2.68
N GLN A 153 -12.04 5.41 3.76
CA GLN A 153 -12.99 4.90 4.76
C GLN A 153 -13.65 6.02 5.55
N GLU A 154 -12.88 6.99 6.03
CA GLU A 154 -13.42 8.16 6.75
C GLU A 154 -14.39 8.95 5.87
N CYS A 155 -14.07 9.14 4.60
CA CYS A 155 -14.95 9.79 3.63
C CYS A 155 -16.23 9.00 3.30
N SER A 156 -16.30 7.74 3.69
CA SER A 156 -17.48 6.88 3.49
C SER A 156 -18.37 6.76 4.73
N ILE A 157 -17.96 7.31 5.86
CA ILE A 157 -18.73 7.26 7.10
C ILE A 157 -19.98 8.16 6.97
N MET A 158 -21.14 7.52 7.04
CA MET A 158 -22.44 8.22 7.15
C MET A 158 -22.79 8.36 8.63
N PRO A 159 -22.86 9.60 9.16
CA PRO A 159 -23.20 9.79 10.56
C PRO A 159 -24.66 9.42 10.83
N GLU A 160 -24.93 8.91 12.03
CA GLU A 160 -26.27 8.58 12.52
C GLU A 160 -26.61 9.42 13.74
N VAL A 161 -27.90 9.70 13.94
CA VAL A 161 -28.36 10.49 15.09
C VAL A 161 -27.97 9.87 16.43
N GLY A 162 -27.85 8.52 16.45
CA GLY A 162 -27.53 7.77 17.67
C GLY A 162 -28.65 7.72 18.69
N PRO A 163 -28.52 6.88 19.74
CA PRO A 163 -29.57 6.70 20.77
C PRO A 163 -29.48 7.68 21.93
N CYS A 164 -28.55 8.62 21.95
CA CYS A 164 -28.38 9.59 23.06
C CYS A 164 -29.11 10.89 22.79
N ASP A 165 -29.55 11.58 23.88
CA ASP A 165 -30.31 12.84 23.82
C ASP A 165 -29.37 14.10 23.79
N GLY A 166 -28.09 13.94 23.49
CA GLY A 166 -27.16 15.06 23.39
C GLY A 166 -27.36 15.87 22.11
N ILE A 167 -26.62 16.98 22.01
CA ILE A 167 -26.54 17.80 20.80
C ILE A 167 -25.07 18.02 20.52
N CYS A 168 -24.51 17.21 19.61
CA CYS A 168 -23.14 17.30 19.13
C CYS A 168 -23.11 17.51 17.61
N THR A 169 -22.02 18.05 17.14
CA THR A 169 -21.81 18.32 15.73
C THR A 169 -20.63 17.45 15.24
N THR A 170 -20.81 16.80 14.11
CA THR A 170 -19.75 16.17 13.33
C THR A 170 -19.83 16.65 11.90
N TYR A 171 -18.82 16.39 11.11
CA TYR A 171 -18.76 16.72 9.69
C TYR A 171 -18.53 15.44 8.91
N TYR A 172 -19.13 15.32 7.74
CA TYR A 172 -19.01 14.13 6.90
C TYR A 172 -19.03 14.52 5.42
N TYR A 173 -18.44 13.67 4.60
CA TYR A 173 -18.48 13.85 3.16
C TYR A 173 -19.76 13.23 2.60
N ASN A 174 -20.60 14.06 2.01
CA ASN A 174 -21.84 13.63 1.36
C ASN A 174 -21.54 13.24 -0.10
N GLN A 175 -21.55 11.94 -0.38
CA GLN A 175 -21.28 11.40 -1.71
C GLN A 175 -22.31 11.80 -2.77
N ASP A 176 -23.52 12.20 -2.38
CA ASP A 176 -24.55 12.64 -3.31
C ASP A 176 -24.32 14.08 -3.79
N SER A 177 -23.91 14.98 -2.89
CA SER A 177 -23.57 16.37 -3.20
C SER A 177 -22.11 16.55 -3.63
N ASN A 178 -21.22 15.61 -3.31
CA ASN A 178 -19.77 15.68 -3.39
C ASN A 178 -19.19 16.88 -2.60
N GLU A 179 -19.74 17.14 -1.44
CA GLU A 179 -19.33 18.23 -0.57
C GLU A 179 -19.34 17.76 0.91
N CYS A 180 -18.49 18.38 1.73
CA CYS A 180 -18.51 18.18 3.17
C CYS A 180 -19.68 18.93 3.81
N GLU A 181 -20.43 18.26 4.68
CA GLU A 181 -21.63 18.78 5.33
C GLU A 181 -21.58 18.62 6.84
N GLU A 182 -22.27 19.51 7.55
CA GLU A 182 -22.47 19.44 9.00
C GLU A 182 -23.62 18.48 9.33
N PHE A 183 -23.43 17.64 10.34
CA PHE A 183 -24.46 16.74 10.86
C PHE A 183 -24.60 16.89 12.39
N ILE A 184 -25.81 17.02 12.86
CA ILE A 184 -26.12 17.12 14.29
C ILE A 184 -26.59 15.75 14.79
N PHE A 185 -25.96 15.25 15.85
CA PHE A 185 -26.23 13.92 16.40
C PHE A 185 -26.32 13.94 17.95
N GLY A 186 -26.68 12.81 18.53
CA GLY A 186 -26.93 12.67 19.97
C GLY A 186 -25.69 12.51 20.85
N CYS A 187 -24.49 12.84 20.38
CA CYS A 187 -23.21 12.67 21.07
C CYS A 187 -22.80 11.19 21.33
N CYS A 188 -23.45 10.25 20.69
CA CYS A 188 -23.05 8.84 20.68
C CYS A 188 -23.45 8.22 19.33
N GLY A 189 -22.50 7.77 18.60
CA GLY A 189 -22.64 7.26 17.25
C GLY A 189 -21.32 7.41 16.49
N PRO A 190 -21.26 6.93 15.27
CA PRO A 190 -20.08 7.11 14.44
C PRO A 190 -19.89 8.60 14.11
N GLU A 191 -18.69 9.08 14.36
CA GLU A 191 -18.20 10.41 13.99
C GLU A 191 -17.23 10.25 12.84
N ALA A 192 -17.38 11.02 11.76
CA ALA A 192 -16.42 11.01 10.66
C ALA A 192 -15.30 12.04 10.92
N PHE A 193 -15.65 13.33 11.02
CA PHE A 193 -14.66 14.39 11.22
C PHE A 193 -15.08 15.34 12.34
N ASP A 194 -14.10 15.76 13.14
CA ASP A 194 -14.31 16.76 14.21
C ASP A 194 -14.50 18.18 13.66
N THR A 195 -14.02 18.46 12.46
CA THR A 195 -14.04 19.79 11.85
C THR A 195 -14.38 19.73 10.36
N MET A 196 -15.07 20.78 9.87
CA MET A 196 -15.33 20.98 8.45
C MET A 196 -14.02 20.95 7.62
N GLN A 197 -12.97 21.61 8.12
CA GLN A 197 -11.69 21.66 7.41
C GLN A 197 -11.05 20.27 7.31
N GLY A 198 -11.14 19.45 8.36
CA GLY A 198 -10.64 18.07 8.33
C GLY A 198 -11.34 17.22 7.26
N CYS A 199 -12.66 17.36 7.14
CA CYS A 199 -13.42 16.70 6.07
C CYS A 199 -12.98 17.17 4.68
N ILE A 200 -12.87 18.50 4.46
CA ILE A 200 -12.45 19.07 3.17
C ILE A 200 -11.03 18.62 2.79
N ASP A 201 -10.10 18.68 3.73
CA ASP A 201 -8.70 18.32 3.48
C ASP A 201 -8.53 16.81 3.15
N SER A 202 -9.45 15.96 3.64
CA SER A 202 -9.40 14.50 3.43
C SER A 202 -10.24 14.02 2.25
N CYS A 203 -11.36 14.69 1.93
CA CYS A 203 -12.38 14.13 1.03
C CYS A 203 -12.70 15.00 -0.20
N GLU A 204 -12.27 16.25 -0.27
CA GLU A 204 -12.43 17.16 -1.41
C GLU A 204 -11.09 17.48 -2.09
#